data_9046cdf63ddd183d350c6cf7ecd90aab
#
_entry.id   9046cdf63ddd183d350c6cf7ecd90aab
#
_cell.length_a   1.000
_cell.length_b   1.000
_cell.length_c   1.000
_cell.angle_alpha   90.00
_cell.angle_beta   90.00
_cell.angle_gamma   90.00
#
_symmetry.space_group_name_H-M   'P 1'
#
loop_
_entity.id
_entity.type
_entity.pdbx_description
1 polymer ?
#
loop_
_entity_poly.entity_id
_entity_poly.type
_entity_poly.pdbx_seq_one_letter_code
_entity_poly.pdbx_strand_id
1 'polypeptide(L)'
;ISTTIQDDSQPAKINSFITAQANIDTTTAKEATAAALGLEIGAPLYRLQRVVKTASDNRPAAFIVNFLPQDLVPDFHKYENTFTDLYPFLEETYGIKYLSSEEYIPARAATILEANTLDVAVGSPLLYCKRIAQCDRGPLEYAYSTYVPELYKIKIKMDVNDYALV
;
A
#
# COMPACT_ATOMS: atom_id res chain seq x y z
N ILE A 1 -13.54 7.88 10.40
CA ILE A 1 -12.17 7.56 10.90
C ILE A 1 -11.19 8.27 9.99
N SER A 2 -10.38 9.16 10.56
CA SER A 2 -9.28 9.80 9.83
C SER A 2 -7.97 9.12 10.24
N THR A 3 -7.24 8.58 9.28
CA THR A 3 -5.92 7.98 9.52
C THR A 3 -4.86 9.01 9.13
N THR A 4 -4.03 9.40 10.06
CA THR A 4 -2.91 10.31 9.81
C THR A 4 -1.61 9.60 10.15
N ILE A 5 -0.65 9.64 9.24
CA ILE A 5 0.70 9.12 9.46
C ILE A 5 1.52 10.25 10.08
N GLN A 6 1.98 10.08 11.31
CA GLN A 6 2.75 11.10 12.01
C GLN A 6 3.94 10.48 12.76
N ASP A 7 5.10 11.13 12.67
CA ASP A 7 6.24 10.84 13.54
C ASP A 7 6.10 11.62 14.85
N ASP A 8 5.91 10.92 15.97
CA ASP A 8 5.75 11.52 17.31
C ASP A 8 7.09 11.84 17.99
N SER A 9 8.24 11.56 17.40
CA SER A 9 9.55 11.76 18.00
C SER A 9 10.12 13.17 17.85
N GLN A 10 9.49 14.02 16.99
CA GLN A 10 9.86 15.42 16.84
C GLN A 10 8.64 16.31 16.55
N PRO A 11 8.54 17.52 17.14
CA PRO A 11 7.52 18.46 16.73
C PRO A 11 7.80 18.94 15.29
N ALA A 12 6.87 18.63 14.37
CA ALA A 12 6.75 19.23 13.04
C ALA A 12 7.75 18.84 11.95
N LYS A 13 8.26 17.62 11.90
CA LYS A 13 8.71 17.06 10.61
C LYS A 13 7.83 15.87 10.28
N ILE A 14 6.86 16.08 9.40
CA ILE A 14 6.24 15.01 8.62
C ILE A 14 7.41 14.35 7.91
N ASN A 15 7.74 13.11 8.26
CA ASN A 15 8.67 12.33 7.45
C ASN A 15 8.03 12.21 6.07
N SER A 16 8.46 13.04 5.14
CA SER A 16 8.09 12.88 3.76
C SER A 16 8.71 11.58 3.28
N PHE A 17 7.89 10.75 2.65
CA PHE A 17 8.32 9.51 2.03
C PHE A 17 8.42 9.71 0.53
N ILE A 18 9.38 9.06 -0.07
CA ILE A 18 9.58 9.04 -1.52
C ILE A 18 9.53 7.59 -2.03
N THR A 19 8.92 7.38 -3.17
CA THR A 19 9.05 6.11 -3.88
C THR A 19 10.45 6.07 -4.50
N ALA A 20 11.30 5.19 -3.99
CA ALA A 20 12.67 5.07 -4.45
C ALA A 20 12.82 4.15 -5.66
N GLN A 21 11.94 3.17 -5.76
CA GLN A 21 11.90 2.19 -6.84
C GLN A 21 10.45 1.73 -7.02
N ALA A 22 9.99 1.71 -8.26
CA ALA A 22 8.73 1.11 -8.66
C ALA A 22 8.98 0.13 -9.80
N ASN A 23 8.22 -0.96 -9.80
CA ASN A 23 8.19 -1.93 -10.90
C ASN A 23 6.74 -2.33 -11.15
N ILE A 24 6.32 -2.32 -12.41
CA ILE A 24 4.99 -2.75 -12.83
C ILE A 24 5.12 -3.94 -13.75
N ASP A 25 4.55 -5.06 -13.37
CA ASP A 25 4.47 -6.26 -14.22
C ASP A 25 3.03 -6.77 -14.34
N THR A 26 2.82 -7.70 -15.25
CA THR A 26 1.55 -8.38 -15.43
C THR A 26 1.52 -9.68 -14.64
N THR A 27 0.36 -9.99 -14.07
CA THR A 27 0.12 -11.24 -13.35
C THR A 27 -1.35 -11.64 -13.48
N THR A 28 -1.74 -12.72 -12.83
CA THR A 28 -3.13 -13.17 -12.78
C THR A 28 -3.62 -13.31 -11.35
N ALA A 29 -4.93 -13.14 -11.16
CA ALA A 29 -5.57 -13.29 -9.88
C ALA A 29 -5.45 -14.72 -9.35
N LYS A 30 -4.85 -14.86 -8.17
CA LYS A 30 -4.86 -16.10 -7.39
C LYS A 30 -6.07 -16.07 -6.45
N GLU A 31 -6.38 -17.19 -5.80
CA GLU A 31 -7.55 -17.36 -4.95
C GLU A 31 -7.83 -16.17 -4.01
N ALA A 32 -6.84 -15.76 -3.20
CA ALA A 32 -7.01 -14.66 -2.25
C ALA A 32 -7.25 -13.30 -2.93
N THR A 33 -6.54 -13.03 -4.03
CA THR A 33 -6.67 -11.77 -4.77
C THR A 33 -7.97 -11.73 -5.57
N ALA A 34 -8.36 -12.85 -6.18
CA ALA A 34 -9.61 -12.99 -6.88
C ALA A 34 -10.80 -12.76 -5.93
N ALA A 35 -10.79 -13.41 -4.76
CA ALA A 35 -11.81 -13.22 -3.74
C ALA A 35 -11.90 -11.76 -3.26
N ALA A 36 -10.76 -11.11 -3.01
CA ALA A 36 -10.71 -9.73 -2.54
C ALA A 36 -11.23 -8.71 -3.57
N LEU A 37 -10.97 -8.97 -4.85
CA LEU A 37 -11.35 -8.09 -5.97
C LEU A 37 -12.67 -8.47 -6.64
N GLY A 38 -13.33 -9.56 -6.21
CA GLY A 38 -14.55 -10.05 -6.85
C GLY A 38 -14.35 -10.53 -8.28
N LEU A 39 -13.18 -11.10 -8.58
CA LEU A 39 -12.78 -11.55 -9.90
C LEU A 39 -12.73 -13.08 -9.98
N GLU A 40 -12.71 -13.62 -11.21
CA GLU A 40 -12.39 -15.01 -11.44
C GLU A 40 -10.90 -15.30 -11.20
N ILE A 41 -10.59 -16.51 -10.73
CA ILE A 41 -9.19 -16.98 -10.66
C ILE A 41 -8.59 -16.98 -12.08
N GLY A 42 -7.41 -16.39 -12.21
CA GLY A 42 -6.75 -16.23 -13.51
C GLY A 42 -7.06 -14.91 -14.23
N ALA A 43 -7.94 -14.07 -13.69
CA ALA A 43 -8.21 -12.74 -14.25
C ALA A 43 -6.92 -11.90 -14.33
N PRO A 44 -6.74 -11.11 -15.42
CA PRO A 44 -5.53 -10.34 -15.65
C PRO A 44 -5.39 -9.16 -14.68
N LEU A 45 -4.22 -9.03 -14.07
CA LEU A 45 -3.87 -7.98 -13.12
C LEU A 45 -2.56 -7.32 -13.50
N TYR A 46 -2.41 -6.06 -13.11
CA TYR A 46 -1.11 -5.46 -12.91
C TYR A 46 -0.67 -5.63 -11.46
N ARG A 47 0.62 -5.94 -11.28
CA ARG A 47 1.28 -5.92 -9.98
C ARG A 47 2.27 -4.76 -9.96
N LEU A 48 2.01 -3.80 -9.07
CA LEU A 48 2.92 -2.69 -8.78
C LEU A 48 3.68 -2.99 -7.49
N GLN A 49 4.99 -3.04 -7.57
CA GLN A 49 5.89 -3.21 -6.41
C GLN A 49 6.67 -1.91 -6.18
N ARG A 50 6.69 -1.42 -4.94
CA ARG A 50 7.38 -0.18 -4.59
C ARG A 50 8.19 -0.33 -3.33
N VAL A 51 9.41 0.20 -3.33
CA VAL A 51 10.19 0.48 -2.13
C VAL A 51 10.05 1.96 -1.82
N VAL A 52 9.54 2.26 -0.63
CA VAL A 52 9.35 3.62 -0.13
C VAL A 52 10.43 3.91 0.90
N LYS A 53 11.06 5.07 0.79
CA LYS A 53 12.13 5.52 1.66
C LYS A 53 11.80 6.84 2.32
N THR A 54 12.44 7.09 3.46
CA THR A 54 12.43 8.40 4.09
C THR A 54 13.15 9.42 3.21
N ALA A 55 12.59 10.62 3.06
CA ALA A 55 13.22 11.68 2.28
C ALA A 55 14.45 12.29 2.99
N SER A 56 14.51 12.18 4.31
CA SER A 56 15.56 12.80 5.13
C SER A 56 16.92 12.09 5.03
N ASP A 57 16.91 10.76 5.10
CA ASP A 57 18.12 9.92 5.21
C ASP A 57 18.11 8.71 4.26
N ASN A 58 17.11 8.65 3.36
CA ASN A 58 17.01 7.64 2.31
C ASN A 58 16.93 6.18 2.83
N ARG A 59 16.45 5.98 4.07
CA ARG A 59 16.28 4.66 4.66
C ARG A 59 15.03 3.97 4.12
N PRO A 60 15.06 2.67 3.76
CA PRO A 60 13.88 1.92 3.39
C PRO A 60 12.88 1.87 4.55
N ALA A 61 11.67 2.37 4.32
CA ALA A 61 10.62 2.47 5.33
C ALA A 61 9.45 1.51 5.07
N ALA A 62 9.19 1.22 3.79
CA ALA A 62 8.13 0.29 3.41
C ALA A 62 8.42 -0.44 2.09
N PHE A 63 7.90 -1.65 2.00
CA PHE A 63 7.75 -2.40 0.75
C PHE A 63 6.26 -2.63 0.50
N ILE A 64 5.77 -2.18 -0.65
CA ILE A 64 4.35 -2.16 -1.00
C ILE A 64 4.13 -2.93 -2.28
N VAL A 65 3.14 -3.82 -2.28
CA VAL A 65 2.70 -4.56 -3.46
C VAL A 65 1.21 -4.34 -3.65
N ASN A 66 0.84 -3.80 -4.81
CA ASN A 66 -0.52 -3.51 -5.20
C ASN A 66 -0.92 -4.40 -6.38
N PHE A 67 -2.14 -4.94 -6.37
CA PHE A 67 -2.75 -5.66 -7.49
C PHE A 67 -3.95 -4.87 -7.97
N LEU A 68 -3.95 -4.52 -9.24
CA LEU A 68 -4.97 -3.71 -9.90
C LEU A 68 -5.57 -4.49 -11.07
N PRO A 69 -6.91 -4.56 -11.22
CA PRO A 69 -7.53 -5.15 -12.40
C PRO A 69 -7.11 -4.43 -13.68
N GLN A 70 -6.66 -5.17 -14.69
CA GLN A 70 -6.18 -4.54 -15.95
C GLN A 70 -7.27 -3.76 -16.67
N ASP A 71 -8.52 -4.18 -16.56
CA ASP A 71 -9.67 -3.51 -17.19
C ASP A 71 -9.91 -2.10 -16.63
N LEU A 72 -9.58 -1.87 -15.36
CA LEU A 72 -9.70 -0.55 -14.73
C LEU A 72 -8.58 0.41 -15.11
N VAL A 73 -7.38 -0.12 -15.37
CA VAL A 73 -6.17 0.67 -15.60
C VAL A 73 -5.43 0.19 -16.86
N PRO A 74 -6.04 0.33 -18.04
CA PRO A 74 -5.43 -0.15 -19.28
C PRO A 74 -4.05 0.49 -19.50
N ASP A 75 -3.10 -0.29 -20.02
CA ASP A 75 -1.73 0.17 -20.29
C ASP A 75 -0.93 0.70 -19.08
N PHE A 76 -1.32 0.35 -17.86
CA PHE A 76 -0.70 0.86 -16.62
C PHE A 76 0.83 0.66 -16.58
N HIS A 77 1.33 -0.42 -17.20
CA HIS A 77 2.76 -0.70 -17.29
C HIS A 77 3.59 0.41 -17.96
N LYS A 78 2.97 1.28 -18.78
CA LYS A 78 3.64 2.40 -19.43
C LYS A 78 4.01 3.53 -18.47
N TYR A 79 3.45 3.52 -17.26
CA TYR A 79 3.61 4.58 -16.26
C TYR A 79 4.58 4.23 -15.14
N GLU A 80 5.39 3.19 -15.32
CA GLU A 80 6.43 2.84 -14.35
C GLU A 80 7.34 4.04 -14.06
N ASN A 81 7.55 4.35 -12.77
CA ASN A 81 8.34 5.49 -12.29
C ASN A 81 7.83 6.90 -12.71
N THR A 82 6.60 7.05 -13.19
CA THR A 82 6.05 8.35 -13.61
C THR A 82 5.21 9.04 -12.53
N PHE A 83 4.87 8.38 -11.44
CA PHE A 83 4.06 8.91 -10.36
C PHE A 83 4.66 8.61 -8.99
N THR A 84 4.31 9.43 -8.01
CA THR A 84 4.71 9.28 -6.60
C THR A 84 3.59 8.63 -5.80
N ASP A 85 2.36 9.15 -5.94
CA ASP A 85 1.17 8.71 -5.23
C ASP A 85 0.19 8.02 -6.16
N LEU A 86 -0.18 6.78 -5.81
CA LEU A 86 -1.00 5.93 -6.67
C LEU A 86 -2.42 6.49 -6.88
N TYR A 87 -3.13 6.84 -5.82
CA TYR A 87 -4.54 7.24 -5.96
C TYR A 87 -4.75 8.56 -6.71
N PRO A 88 -4.00 9.64 -6.44
CA PRO A 88 -4.05 10.83 -7.27
C PRO A 88 -3.75 10.55 -8.74
N PHE A 89 -2.74 9.72 -9.01
CA PHE A 89 -2.42 9.30 -10.37
C PHE A 89 -3.58 8.55 -11.06
N LEU A 90 -4.24 7.62 -10.35
CA LEU A 90 -5.39 6.87 -10.89
C LEU A 90 -6.58 7.79 -11.18
N GLU A 91 -6.82 8.79 -10.34
CA GLU A 91 -7.87 9.78 -10.57
C GLU A 91 -7.56 10.65 -11.79
N GLU A 92 -6.35 11.20 -11.88
CA GLU A 92 -5.93 12.07 -12.98
C GLU A 92 -5.87 11.35 -14.32
N THR A 93 -5.36 10.10 -14.35
CA THR A 93 -5.10 9.37 -15.59
C THR A 93 -6.30 8.58 -16.08
N TYR A 94 -7.04 7.96 -15.16
CA TYR A 94 -8.15 7.03 -15.50
C TYR A 94 -9.52 7.52 -15.03
N GLY A 95 -9.58 8.65 -14.32
CA GLY A 95 -10.82 9.18 -13.76
C GLY A 95 -11.42 8.30 -12.67
N ILE A 96 -10.61 7.47 -12.02
CA ILE A 96 -11.05 6.55 -10.97
C ILE A 96 -11.10 7.30 -9.64
N LYS A 97 -12.28 7.32 -9.01
CA LYS A 97 -12.46 7.94 -7.70
C LYS A 97 -12.36 6.88 -6.59
N TYR A 98 -11.33 7.00 -5.77
CA TYR A 98 -11.20 6.22 -4.55
C TYR A 98 -12.31 6.60 -3.56
N LEU A 99 -12.96 5.60 -2.97
CA LEU A 99 -14.08 5.80 -2.04
C LEU A 99 -13.76 5.37 -0.61
N SER A 100 -13.20 4.18 -0.45
CA SER A 100 -12.93 3.61 0.88
C SER A 100 -11.91 2.48 0.80
N SER A 101 -11.34 2.12 1.94
CA SER A 101 -10.57 0.88 2.09
C SER A 101 -10.89 0.18 3.40
N GLU A 102 -10.71 -1.12 3.38
CA GLU A 102 -10.62 -1.96 4.56
C GLU A 102 -9.17 -2.37 4.74
N GLU A 103 -8.64 -2.18 5.96
CA GLU A 103 -7.25 -2.48 6.28
C GLU A 103 -7.16 -3.43 7.48
N TYR A 104 -6.33 -4.45 7.34
CA TYR A 104 -5.99 -5.40 8.39
C TYR A 104 -4.49 -5.34 8.65
N ILE A 105 -4.09 -4.95 9.88
CA ILE A 105 -2.72 -4.57 10.19
C ILE A 105 -2.15 -5.39 11.35
N PRO A 106 -1.76 -6.67 11.15
CA PRO A 106 -1.02 -7.44 12.13
C PRO A 106 0.46 -7.06 12.18
N ALA A 107 1.10 -7.33 13.30
CA ALA A 107 2.56 -7.36 13.41
C ALA A 107 3.08 -8.77 13.08
N ARG A 108 4.23 -8.86 12.41
CA ARG A 108 4.92 -10.13 12.16
C ARG A 108 6.43 -9.96 12.03
N ALA A 109 7.15 -11.06 12.11
CA ALA A 109 8.59 -11.09 11.93
C ALA A 109 8.98 -10.91 10.43
N ALA A 110 10.05 -10.19 10.18
CA ALA A 110 10.60 -10.01 8.84
C ALA A 110 11.10 -11.34 8.26
N THR A 111 10.69 -11.65 7.05
CA THR A 111 11.27 -12.71 6.23
C THR A 111 12.64 -12.31 5.70
N ILE A 112 13.40 -13.26 5.15
CA ILE A 112 14.72 -12.98 4.53
C ILE A 112 14.58 -11.95 3.41
N LEU A 113 13.56 -12.07 2.56
CA LEU A 113 13.33 -11.12 1.46
C LEU A 113 13.06 -9.71 1.97
N GLU A 114 12.18 -9.59 2.97
CA GLU A 114 11.83 -8.29 3.56
C GLU A 114 13.00 -7.67 4.32
N ALA A 115 13.75 -8.48 5.05
CA ALA A 115 14.93 -8.03 5.75
C ALA A 115 15.96 -7.40 4.78
N ASN A 116 16.21 -8.07 3.65
CA ASN A 116 17.10 -7.55 2.61
C ASN A 116 16.54 -6.30 1.91
N THR A 117 15.23 -6.25 1.66
CA THR A 117 14.58 -5.13 0.96
C THR A 117 14.50 -3.88 1.85
N LEU A 118 14.24 -4.08 3.15
CA LEU A 118 14.01 -3.00 4.12
C LEU A 118 15.25 -2.65 4.95
N ASP A 119 16.37 -3.33 4.71
CA ASP A 119 17.65 -3.14 5.45
C ASP A 119 17.46 -3.29 6.97
N VAL A 120 16.80 -4.38 7.38
CA VAL A 120 16.59 -4.76 8.78
C VAL A 120 17.10 -6.18 9.02
N ALA A 121 17.27 -6.58 10.28
CA ALA A 121 17.64 -7.95 10.59
C ALA A 121 16.47 -8.92 10.27
N VAL A 122 16.80 -10.15 9.88
CA VAL A 122 15.80 -11.22 9.75
C VAL A 122 15.12 -11.45 11.10
N GLY A 123 13.79 -11.53 11.09
CA GLY A 123 13.01 -11.67 12.32
C GLY A 123 12.68 -10.35 13.02
N SER A 124 13.16 -9.19 12.53
CA SER A 124 12.75 -7.89 13.05
C SER A 124 11.23 -7.74 13.03
N PRO A 125 10.61 -7.09 14.03
CA PRO A 125 9.18 -6.83 14.00
C PRO A 125 8.82 -5.86 12.88
N LEU A 126 7.81 -6.19 12.08
CA LEU A 126 7.27 -5.37 11.01
C LEU A 126 5.76 -5.22 11.17
N LEU A 127 5.21 -4.08 10.76
CA LEU A 127 3.79 -3.93 10.55
C LEU A 127 3.45 -4.45 9.14
N TYR A 128 2.52 -5.37 9.06
CA TYR A 128 2.04 -5.92 7.81
C TYR A 128 0.60 -5.48 7.57
N CYS A 129 0.35 -4.74 6.52
CA CYS A 129 -0.98 -4.25 6.17
C CYS A 129 -1.51 -4.99 4.94
N LYS A 130 -2.69 -5.57 5.07
CA LYS A 130 -3.52 -5.97 3.92
C LYS A 130 -4.58 -4.91 3.71
N ARG A 131 -4.76 -4.47 2.47
CA ARG A 131 -5.75 -3.46 2.08
C ARG A 131 -6.60 -3.97 0.94
N ILE A 132 -7.91 -3.74 1.04
CA ILE A 132 -8.85 -3.85 -0.08
C ILE A 132 -9.47 -2.48 -0.27
N ALA A 133 -9.23 -1.85 -1.42
CA ALA A 133 -9.75 -0.53 -1.74
C ALA A 133 -10.92 -0.63 -2.70
N GLN A 134 -11.88 0.29 -2.54
CA GLN A 134 -13.05 0.44 -3.37
C GLN A 134 -13.03 1.77 -4.12
N CYS A 135 -13.50 1.78 -5.34
CA CYS A 135 -13.69 2.98 -6.14
C CYS A 135 -15.14 3.08 -6.66
N ASP A 136 -15.41 4.14 -7.38
CA ASP A 136 -16.71 4.39 -8.03
C ASP A 136 -17.11 3.33 -9.08
N ARG A 137 -16.20 2.41 -9.43
CA ARG A 137 -16.42 1.31 -10.38
C ARG A 137 -16.37 -0.08 -9.76
N GLY A 138 -16.28 -0.17 -8.42
CA GLY A 138 -16.19 -1.42 -7.66
C GLY A 138 -14.81 -1.63 -7.02
N PRO A 139 -14.42 -2.89 -6.73
CA PRO A 139 -13.12 -3.18 -6.14
C PRO A 139 -11.97 -2.68 -7.03
N LEU A 140 -11.13 -1.83 -6.45
CA LEU A 140 -10.03 -1.16 -7.16
C LEU A 140 -8.70 -1.89 -6.99
N GLU A 141 -8.41 -2.27 -5.76
CA GLU A 141 -7.08 -2.70 -5.37
C GLU A 141 -7.13 -3.73 -4.25
N TYR A 142 -6.31 -4.75 -4.39
CA TYR A 142 -5.83 -5.56 -3.28
C TYR A 142 -4.35 -5.30 -3.09
N ALA A 143 -3.96 -4.90 -1.88
CA ALA A 143 -2.57 -4.61 -1.58
C ALA A 143 -2.09 -5.29 -0.31
N TYR A 144 -0.80 -5.55 -0.24
CA TYR A 144 -0.11 -5.79 1.01
C TYR A 144 1.14 -4.93 1.10
N SER A 145 1.37 -4.43 2.30
CA SER A 145 2.47 -3.54 2.59
C SER A 145 3.18 -3.99 3.85
N THR A 146 4.48 -3.86 3.87
CA THR A 146 5.30 -4.14 5.04
C THR A 146 6.03 -2.87 5.42
N TYR A 147 5.89 -2.46 6.68
CA TYR A 147 6.44 -1.21 7.20
C TYR A 147 7.43 -1.47 8.32
N VAL A 148 8.51 -0.70 8.34
CA VAL A 148 9.47 -0.63 9.46
C VAL A 148 8.87 0.27 10.55
N PRO A 149 8.49 -0.26 11.74
CA PRO A 149 7.70 0.50 12.74
C PRO A 149 8.42 1.71 13.32
N GLU A 150 9.76 1.70 13.30
CA GLU A 150 10.57 2.85 13.74
C GLU A 150 10.45 4.04 12.81
N LEU A 151 10.25 3.80 11.51
CA LEU A 151 10.20 4.81 10.47
C LEU A 151 8.77 5.18 10.06
N TYR A 152 7.85 4.23 10.16
CA TYR A 152 6.47 4.37 9.72
C TYR A 152 5.50 4.04 10.87
N LYS A 153 4.77 5.03 11.34
CA LYS A 153 3.80 4.89 12.43
C LYS A 153 2.39 5.15 11.92
N ILE A 154 1.45 4.34 12.37
CA ILE A 154 0.03 4.52 12.08
C ILE A 154 -0.60 5.18 13.29
N LYS A 155 -1.16 6.40 13.09
CA LYS A 155 -1.95 7.11 14.10
C LYS A 155 -3.41 7.09 13.68
N ILE A 156 -4.26 6.53 14.52
CA ILE A 156 -5.71 6.50 14.31
C ILE A 156 -6.34 7.44 15.34
N LYS A 157 -7.08 8.43 14.85
CA LYS A 157 -7.93 9.27 15.67
C LYS A 157 -9.38 8.84 15.50
N MET A 158 -10.03 8.48 16.60
CA MET A 158 -11.43 8.08 16.63
C MET A 158 -12.22 9.02 17.55
N ASP A 159 -13.37 9.48 17.09
CA ASP A 159 -14.32 10.19 17.93
C ASP A 159 -15.30 9.20 18.58
N VAL A 160 -15.94 9.61 19.69
CA VAL A 160 -16.85 8.73 20.46
C VAL A 160 -17.94 8.10 19.61
N ASN A 161 -18.40 8.79 18.56
CA ASN A 161 -19.44 8.32 17.65
C ASN A 161 -18.93 7.27 16.63
N ASP A 162 -17.62 7.05 16.55
CA ASP A 162 -17.02 6.08 15.64
C ASP A 162 -16.90 4.67 16.26
N TYR A 163 -17.20 4.53 17.56
CA TYR A 163 -17.25 3.24 18.23
C TYR A 163 -18.56 2.52 17.87
N ALA A 164 -18.55 1.75 16.79
CA ALA A 164 -19.49 0.67 16.65
C ALA A 164 -19.03 -0.46 17.59
N LEU A 165 -19.83 -0.77 18.60
CA LEU A 165 -19.64 -2.00 19.38
C LEU A 165 -19.85 -3.17 18.42
N VAL A 166 -18.76 -3.87 18.13
CA VAL A 166 -18.78 -5.13 17.40
C VAL A 166 -19.15 -6.25 18.36
#